data_140a8de311cad8b907f98be7081d7a10
#
_entry.id   140a8de311cad8b907f98be7081d7a10
#
_cell.length_a   1.000
_cell.length_b   1.000
_cell.length_c   1.000
_cell.angle_alpha   90.00
_cell.angle_beta   90.00
_cell.angle_gamma   90.00
#
_symmetry.space_group_name_H-M   'P 1'
#
loop_
_entity.id
_entity.type
_entity.pdbx_description
1 polymer ?
#
loop_
_entity_poly.entity_id
_entity_poly.type
_entity_poly.pdbx_seq_one_letter_code
_entity_poly.pdbx_strand_id
1 'polypeptide(L)'
;MNKKNIALILGAVMTASVMLAGCGKKVDVPATDSTVSSSATGETATGESATPETSTETVTVDYGVGLKKNGYFKGVKAKKLVTLPADYANIQIPRDELDLKDMDASVASTISQITSSYGDRVKVERSAQAGDEVIVDYEGTYNGERFTGSTAGDSKIVIGAGYFVSGFEDQLIGHIAGEVFDITVTFPDEYPATTDLEGNEIALAGQDVVFRITLKEVDEIKLADQNVKDNIATQDGFVLSDGSAVDTVEKLKQYYTETYEHDSLKTAVYSYIIDNTTVGEI
;
A
#
# COMPACT_ATOMS: atom_id res chain seq x y z
N MET A 1 23.29 -22.49 26.27
CA MET A 1 22.42 -22.74 25.12
C MET A 1 23.10 -22.08 23.92
N ASN A 2 23.51 -22.88 22.94
CA ASN A 2 24.31 -22.40 21.80
C ASN A 2 23.48 -21.50 20.88
N LYS A 3 23.90 -20.23 20.75
CA LYS A 3 23.42 -19.35 19.69
C LYS A 3 23.96 -19.87 18.37
N LYS A 4 23.10 -20.49 17.57
CA LYS A 4 23.43 -20.84 16.19
C LYS A 4 23.39 -19.54 15.39
N ASN A 5 24.55 -19.06 15.01
CA ASN A 5 24.70 -18.01 14.00
C ASN A 5 24.21 -18.59 12.68
N ILE A 6 23.04 -18.20 12.26
CA ILE A 6 22.57 -18.43 10.89
C ILE A 6 23.17 -17.29 10.07
N ALA A 7 24.38 -17.51 9.55
CA ALA A 7 24.91 -16.67 8.49
C ALA A 7 24.21 -17.07 7.19
N LEU A 8 23.29 -16.24 6.71
CA LEU A 8 22.75 -16.39 5.35
C LEU A 8 23.86 -16.04 4.37
N ILE A 9 24.46 -17.04 3.76
CA ILE A 9 25.44 -16.85 2.68
C ILE A 9 24.60 -16.54 1.43
N LEU A 10 24.49 -15.26 1.06
CA LEU A 10 24.01 -14.86 -0.25
C LEU A 10 25.07 -15.23 -1.29
N GLY A 11 25.02 -16.47 -1.77
CA GLY A 11 25.74 -16.86 -2.99
C GLY A 11 25.16 -16.01 -4.14
N ALA A 12 25.98 -15.13 -4.69
CA ALA A 12 25.60 -14.23 -5.77
C ALA A 12 25.12 -15.00 -6.99
N VAL A 13 23.81 -15.14 -7.15
CA VAL A 13 23.19 -15.33 -8.47
C VAL A 13 22.36 -14.09 -8.74
N MET A 14 23.03 -13.00 -9.08
CA MET A 14 22.36 -11.89 -9.78
C MET A 14 22.14 -12.31 -11.23
N THR A 15 21.14 -13.15 -11.47
CA THR A 15 20.44 -13.19 -12.74
C THR A 15 19.15 -12.41 -12.56
N ALA A 16 19.26 -11.10 -12.66
CA ALA A 16 18.12 -10.25 -12.85
C ALA A 16 17.57 -10.51 -14.26
N SER A 17 16.77 -11.56 -14.39
CA SER A 17 15.94 -11.78 -15.56
C SER A 17 14.63 -11.05 -15.35
N VAL A 18 14.64 -9.73 -15.60
CA VAL A 18 13.41 -9.01 -15.91
C VAL A 18 12.96 -9.50 -17.29
N MET A 19 12.19 -10.56 -17.32
CA MET A 19 11.44 -10.96 -18.51
C MET A 19 10.16 -10.13 -18.54
N LEU A 20 10.27 -8.91 -19.06
CA LEU A 20 9.12 -8.26 -19.68
C LEU A 20 8.89 -8.95 -21.02
N ALA A 21 8.02 -9.95 -21.03
CA ALA A 21 7.44 -10.46 -22.27
C ALA A 21 6.39 -9.45 -22.73
N GLY A 22 6.83 -8.45 -23.48
CA GLY A 22 5.99 -7.54 -24.24
C GLY A 22 6.19 -7.81 -25.72
N CYS A 23 5.24 -8.43 -26.39
CA CYS A 23 5.09 -8.37 -27.83
C CYS A 23 5.01 -6.92 -28.26
N GLY A 24 6.07 -6.37 -28.82
CA GLY A 24 6.12 -5.02 -29.33
C GLY A 24 6.40 -4.98 -30.82
N LYS A 25 5.46 -4.50 -31.58
CA LYS A 25 5.72 -3.94 -32.90
C LYS A 25 6.56 -2.66 -32.74
N LYS A 26 7.61 -2.50 -33.54
CA LYS A 26 8.27 -1.22 -33.77
C LYS A 26 7.23 -0.19 -34.18
N VAL A 27 7.12 0.86 -33.41
CA VAL A 27 6.45 2.11 -33.81
C VAL A 27 7.55 3.16 -33.84
N ASP A 28 7.88 3.63 -35.04
CA ASP A 28 8.67 4.83 -35.20
C ASP A 28 7.85 6.02 -34.74
N VAL A 29 8.29 6.66 -33.66
CA VAL A 29 7.69 7.91 -33.17
C VAL A 29 8.58 9.05 -33.67
N PRO A 30 8.06 9.99 -34.49
CA PRO A 30 8.77 11.18 -34.85
C PRO A 30 8.89 12.11 -33.63
N ALA A 31 10.06 12.73 -33.49
CA ALA A 31 10.32 13.74 -32.48
C ALA A 31 9.38 14.94 -32.67
N THR A 32 8.42 15.08 -31.79
CA THR A 32 7.63 16.32 -31.69
C THR A 32 8.17 17.16 -30.55
N ASP A 33 8.66 18.31 -30.95
CA ASP A 33 8.98 19.47 -30.14
C ASP A 33 7.70 19.91 -29.40
N SER A 34 7.65 19.74 -28.08
CA SER A 34 6.50 20.16 -27.27
C SER A 34 6.85 21.46 -26.56
N THR A 35 6.69 22.56 -27.26
CA THR A 35 6.53 23.88 -26.65
C THR A 35 5.11 23.97 -26.06
N VAL A 36 5.00 23.88 -24.74
CA VAL A 36 3.74 24.17 -24.04
C VAL A 36 3.66 25.67 -23.83
N SER A 37 2.90 26.34 -24.68
CA SER A 37 2.49 27.73 -24.53
C SER A 37 1.16 27.75 -23.76
N SER A 38 1.17 28.18 -22.50
CA SER A 38 -0.06 28.48 -21.77
C SER A 38 -0.45 29.93 -22.00
N SER A 39 -1.47 30.14 -22.83
CA SER A 39 -2.12 31.45 -23.00
C SER A 39 -3.16 31.63 -21.89
N ALA A 40 -2.91 32.54 -20.96
CA ALA A 40 -3.96 33.09 -20.11
C ALA A 40 -4.37 34.45 -20.64
N THR A 41 -5.61 34.55 -21.10
CA THR A 41 -6.28 35.81 -21.43
C THR A 41 -6.68 36.49 -20.10
N GLY A 42 -6.09 37.65 -19.85
CA GLY A 42 -6.48 38.51 -18.74
C GLY A 42 -7.04 39.84 -19.27
N GLU A 43 -8.17 40.23 -18.75
CA GLU A 43 -8.84 41.51 -19.00
C GLU A 43 -8.14 42.66 -18.27
N THR A 44 -8.26 43.83 -18.91
CA THR A 44 -7.64 45.12 -18.62
C THR A 44 -8.26 45.81 -17.40
N ALA A 45 -7.43 46.32 -16.50
CA ALA A 45 -7.80 47.50 -15.70
C ALA A 45 -6.56 48.40 -15.50
N THR A 46 -6.71 49.63 -15.94
CA THR A 46 -5.78 50.76 -15.90
C THR A 46 -5.50 51.27 -14.48
N GLY A 47 -4.24 51.51 -14.16
CA GLY A 47 -3.84 52.18 -12.93
C GLY A 47 -2.32 52.36 -12.85
N GLU A 48 -1.87 53.59 -13.19
CA GLU A 48 -0.50 54.07 -13.24
C GLU A 48 0.12 54.22 -11.87
N SER A 49 1.28 53.55 -11.61
CA SER A 49 2.36 54.12 -10.76
C SER A 49 3.67 53.35 -10.95
N ALA A 50 4.73 54.10 -11.02
CA ALA A 50 6.04 53.69 -11.50
C ALA A 50 6.95 52.99 -10.49
N THR A 51 7.80 52.06 -11.02
CA THR A 51 9.19 51.70 -10.68
C THR A 51 9.44 50.73 -9.50
N PRO A 52 10.50 49.90 -9.52
CA PRO A 52 11.50 49.61 -10.57
C PRO A 52 11.52 48.19 -11.09
N GLU A 53 11.99 48.03 -12.31
CA GLU A 53 12.27 46.73 -12.95
C GLU A 53 13.36 45.97 -12.21
N THR A 54 12.97 44.90 -11.52
CA THR A 54 13.89 43.83 -11.18
C THR A 54 13.79 42.81 -12.30
N SER A 55 14.73 42.83 -13.22
CA SER A 55 14.88 41.77 -14.22
C SER A 55 15.21 40.46 -13.50
N THR A 56 14.21 39.64 -13.26
CA THR A 56 14.41 38.23 -12.94
C THR A 56 14.92 37.55 -14.21
N GLU A 57 16.25 37.43 -14.36
CA GLU A 57 16.80 36.46 -15.29
C GLU A 57 16.30 35.09 -14.90
N THR A 58 15.38 34.55 -15.69
CA THR A 58 15.00 33.15 -15.63
C THR A 58 16.19 32.34 -16.11
N VAL A 59 16.98 31.83 -15.19
CA VAL A 59 18.03 30.85 -15.50
C VAL A 59 17.34 29.56 -15.91
N THR A 60 17.23 29.34 -17.22
CA THR A 60 16.81 28.06 -17.77
C THR A 60 17.94 27.06 -17.61
N VAL A 61 17.83 26.16 -16.65
CA VAL A 61 18.77 25.07 -16.44
C VAL A 61 18.45 23.95 -17.46
N ASP A 62 19.31 23.78 -18.45
CA ASP A 62 19.24 22.66 -19.37
C ASP A 62 19.82 21.40 -18.72
N TYR A 63 18.96 20.56 -18.16
CA TYR A 63 19.35 19.28 -17.56
C TYR A 63 19.88 18.25 -18.55
N GLY A 64 19.81 18.51 -19.86
CA GLY A 64 20.36 17.66 -20.93
C GLY A 64 21.81 17.92 -21.26
N VAL A 65 22.39 19.02 -20.77
CA VAL A 65 23.80 19.39 -21.03
C VAL A 65 24.73 18.32 -20.44
N GLY A 66 25.58 17.75 -21.31
CA GLY A 66 26.52 16.72 -20.90
C GLY A 66 26.00 15.29 -20.98
N LEU A 67 24.71 15.06 -21.23
CA LEU A 67 24.16 13.71 -21.39
C LEU A 67 24.32 13.16 -22.81
N LYS A 68 24.44 11.84 -22.93
CA LYS A 68 24.29 11.09 -24.16
C LYS A 68 22.79 10.86 -24.45
N LYS A 69 22.44 10.43 -25.69
CA LYS A 69 21.07 10.07 -26.07
C LYS A 69 20.39 9.01 -25.16
N ASN A 70 21.19 8.22 -24.43
CA ASN A 70 20.72 7.21 -23.48
C ASN A 70 20.67 7.70 -22.03
N GLY A 71 20.80 9.02 -21.80
CA GLY A 71 20.71 9.60 -20.46
C GLY A 71 21.99 9.55 -19.61
N TYR A 72 23.09 8.97 -20.12
CA TYR A 72 24.35 8.92 -19.39
C TYR A 72 25.25 10.11 -19.67
N PHE A 73 26.02 10.57 -18.69
CA PHE A 73 26.99 11.67 -18.89
C PHE A 73 28.07 11.30 -19.92
N LYS A 74 28.38 12.25 -20.82
CA LYS A 74 29.47 12.11 -21.79
C LYS A 74 30.81 12.11 -21.07
N GLY A 75 31.68 11.14 -21.40
CA GLY A 75 33.04 11.07 -20.83
C GLY A 75 33.14 10.45 -19.44
N VAL A 76 32.03 10.31 -18.73
CA VAL A 76 32.02 9.72 -17.39
C VAL A 76 31.97 8.18 -17.48
N LYS A 77 32.87 7.52 -16.76
CA LYS A 77 32.86 6.06 -16.56
C LYS A 77 32.68 5.79 -15.09
N ALA A 78 31.52 5.24 -14.70
CA ALA A 78 31.20 4.94 -13.30
C ALA A 78 32.33 4.20 -12.55
N LYS A 79 32.98 3.21 -13.19
CA LYS A 79 34.12 2.47 -12.63
C LYS A 79 35.32 3.33 -12.21
N LYS A 80 35.40 4.60 -12.66
CA LYS A 80 36.47 5.51 -12.29
C LYS A 80 36.09 6.46 -11.15
N LEU A 81 34.80 6.61 -10.92
CA LEU A 81 34.24 7.56 -9.95
C LEU A 81 33.66 6.87 -8.74
N VAL A 82 33.22 5.62 -8.87
CA VAL A 82 32.55 4.89 -7.81
C VAL A 82 33.49 3.80 -7.30
N THR A 83 33.81 3.85 -6.00
CA THR A 83 34.53 2.79 -5.30
C THR A 83 33.54 2.10 -4.36
N LEU A 84 33.23 0.84 -4.69
CA LEU A 84 32.37 -0.03 -3.87
C LEU A 84 33.12 -0.50 -2.63
N PRO A 85 32.44 -0.93 -1.55
CA PRO A 85 33.04 -1.58 -0.39
C PRO A 85 33.94 -2.76 -0.80
N ALA A 86 35.00 -3.01 -0.07
CA ALA A 86 35.96 -4.09 -0.39
C ALA A 86 35.31 -5.49 -0.34
N ASP A 87 34.29 -5.67 0.50
CA ASP A 87 33.51 -6.88 0.70
C ASP A 87 32.23 -6.95 -0.15
N TYR A 88 32.06 -6.05 -1.10
CA TYR A 88 30.85 -5.93 -1.93
C TYR A 88 30.30 -7.25 -2.47
N ALA A 89 31.18 -8.19 -2.82
CA ALA A 89 30.77 -9.48 -3.36
C ALA A 89 30.36 -10.51 -2.27
N ASN A 90 30.53 -10.17 -0.99
CA ASN A 90 30.26 -11.08 0.12
C ASN A 90 29.88 -10.30 1.40
N ILE A 91 28.94 -9.37 1.25
CA ILE A 91 28.40 -8.59 2.38
C ILE A 91 27.60 -9.54 3.27
N GLN A 92 27.88 -9.51 4.57
CA GLN A 92 27.17 -10.27 5.59
C GLN A 92 26.57 -9.30 6.61
N ILE A 93 25.27 -9.31 6.72
CA ILE A 93 24.54 -8.54 7.73
C ILE A 93 24.02 -9.50 8.79
N PRO A 94 24.44 -9.38 10.06
CA PRO A 94 23.89 -10.17 11.15
C PRO A 94 22.38 -9.94 11.31
N ARG A 95 21.63 -10.99 11.70
CA ARG A 95 20.16 -10.92 11.85
C ARG A 95 19.73 -9.87 12.88
N ASP A 96 20.52 -9.64 13.91
CA ASP A 96 20.28 -8.66 14.97
C ASP A 96 20.52 -7.20 14.53
N GLU A 97 21.07 -6.99 13.33
CA GLU A 97 21.20 -5.69 12.67
C GLU A 97 20.04 -5.41 11.68
N LEU A 98 19.16 -6.39 11.43
CA LEU A 98 18.00 -6.20 10.58
C LEU A 98 16.89 -5.44 11.32
N ASP A 99 16.19 -4.57 10.61
CA ASP A 99 14.96 -3.96 11.13
C ASP A 99 13.79 -4.94 11.04
N LEU A 100 13.55 -5.66 12.13
CA LEU A 100 12.48 -6.66 12.26
C LEU A 100 11.43 -6.24 13.31
N LYS A 101 11.44 -4.97 13.70
CA LYS A 101 10.61 -4.47 14.81
C LYS A 101 9.12 -4.74 14.60
N ASP A 102 8.62 -4.51 13.39
CA ASP A 102 7.20 -4.64 13.06
C ASP A 102 6.85 -5.92 12.29
N MET A 103 7.79 -6.87 12.23
CA MET A 103 7.64 -8.11 11.45
C MET A 103 6.42 -8.92 11.87
N ASP A 104 6.26 -9.20 13.17
CA ASP A 104 5.17 -10.04 13.65
C ASP A 104 3.79 -9.39 13.37
N ALA A 105 3.70 -8.07 13.53
CA ALA A 105 2.49 -7.32 13.24
C ALA A 105 2.17 -7.31 11.72
N SER A 106 3.19 -7.15 10.88
CA SER A 106 3.04 -7.17 9.42
C SER A 106 2.62 -8.54 8.91
N VAL A 107 3.23 -9.60 9.42
CA VAL A 107 2.87 -10.99 9.10
C VAL A 107 1.43 -11.28 9.57
N ALA A 108 1.07 -10.90 10.79
CA ALA A 108 -0.29 -11.08 11.32
C ALA A 108 -1.33 -10.34 10.47
N SER A 109 -1.05 -9.11 10.07
CA SER A 109 -1.93 -8.32 9.19
C SER A 109 -2.13 -9.01 7.83
N THR A 110 -1.05 -9.50 7.21
CA THR A 110 -1.12 -10.22 5.93
C THR A 110 -1.94 -11.51 6.06
N ILE A 111 -1.73 -12.29 7.11
CA ILE A 111 -2.52 -13.50 7.37
C ILE A 111 -3.99 -13.17 7.60
N SER A 112 -4.30 -12.06 8.29
CA SER A 112 -5.67 -11.60 8.49
C SER A 112 -6.36 -11.25 7.17
N GLN A 113 -5.68 -10.55 6.26
CA GLN A 113 -6.21 -10.24 4.93
C GLN A 113 -6.48 -11.51 4.10
N ILE A 114 -5.56 -12.47 4.15
CA ILE A 114 -5.72 -13.77 3.48
C ILE A 114 -6.90 -14.53 4.10
N THR A 115 -7.01 -14.52 5.43
CA THR A 115 -8.13 -15.13 6.15
C THR A 115 -9.45 -14.53 5.69
N SER A 116 -9.56 -13.22 5.63
CA SER A 116 -10.75 -12.51 5.16
C SER A 116 -11.13 -12.89 3.72
N SER A 117 -10.12 -13.12 2.87
CA SER A 117 -10.33 -13.42 1.44
C SER A 117 -10.69 -14.87 1.17
N TYR A 118 -10.05 -15.82 1.86
CA TYR A 118 -10.10 -17.26 1.53
C TYR A 118 -10.63 -18.15 2.66
N GLY A 119 -10.82 -17.59 3.86
CA GLY A 119 -11.34 -18.37 5.00
C GLY A 119 -12.82 -18.75 4.84
N ASP A 120 -13.20 -19.85 5.46
CA ASP A 120 -14.58 -20.30 5.54
C ASP A 120 -15.37 -19.45 6.53
N ARG A 121 -16.60 -19.06 6.17
CA ARG A 121 -17.53 -18.36 7.04
C ARG A 121 -18.30 -19.36 7.87
N VAL A 122 -18.20 -19.26 9.18
CA VAL A 122 -18.86 -20.14 10.13
C VAL A 122 -19.73 -19.30 11.06
N LYS A 123 -21.05 -19.45 10.93
CA LYS A 123 -22.00 -18.74 11.78
C LYS A 123 -21.75 -19.03 13.25
N VAL A 124 -21.78 -17.99 14.06
CA VAL A 124 -21.56 -18.06 15.50
C VAL A 124 -22.65 -17.31 16.26
N GLU A 125 -22.96 -17.81 17.48
CA GLU A 125 -24.01 -17.23 18.37
C GLU A 125 -23.37 -16.36 19.49
N ARG A 126 -22.16 -15.87 19.27
CA ARG A 126 -21.47 -14.95 20.18
C ARG A 126 -21.51 -13.51 19.66
N SER A 127 -21.07 -12.58 20.50
CA SER A 127 -20.85 -11.20 20.05
C SER A 127 -19.78 -11.11 18.98
N ALA A 128 -19.96 -10.16 18.07
CA ALA A 128 -19.04 -9.84 16.99
C ALA A 128 -17.68 -9.40 17.52
N GLN A 129 -16.62 -9.82 16.86
CA GLN A 129 -15.23 -9.52 17.18
C GLN A 129 -14.51 -9.00 15.94
N ALA A 130 -13.34 -8.39 16.14
CA ALA A 130 -12.47 -8.02 15.03
C ALA A 130 -12.10 -9.26 14.20
N GLY A 131 -12.20 -9.13 12.88
CA GLY A 131 -11.98 -10.22 11.91
C GLY A 131 -13.20 -11.07 11.56
N ASP A 132 -14.33 -10.93 12.26
CA ASP A 132 -15.59 -11.56 11.87
C ASP A 132 -16.20 -10.85 10.65
N GLU A 133 -16.95 -11.60 9.84
CA GLU A 133 -17.88 -11.03 8.85
C GLU A 133 -19.26 -10.90 9.51
N VAL A 134 -19.83 -9.71 9.44
CA VAL A 134 -21.20 -9.47 9.92
C VAL A 134 -22.11 -9.13 8.75
N ILE A 135 -23.38 -9.57 8.83
CA ILE A 135 -24.43 -9.19 7.89
C ILE A 135 -25.32 -8.18 8.59
N VAL A 136 -25.38 -6.97 8.04
CA VAL A 136 -26.13 -5.86 8.63
C VAL A 136 -27.06 -5.18 7.61
N ASP A 137 -28.18 -4.64 8.10
CA ASP A 137 -28.83 -3.51 7.45
C ASP A 137 -28.38 -2.25 8.17
N TYR A 138 -28.15 -1.16 7.42
CA TYR A 138 -27.88 0.12 8.03
C TYR A 138 -28.67 1.25 7.35
N GLU A 139 -29.02 2.24 8.16
CA GLU A 139 -29.66 3.48 7.71
C GLU A 139 -28.94 4.67 8.37
N GLY A 140 -28.22 5.45 7.56
CA GLY A 140 -27.50 6.65 8.00
C GLY A 140 -28.37 7.90 7.90
N THR A 141 -28.28 8.77 8.90
CA THR A 141 -28.93 10.05 8.91
C THR A 141 -27.98 11.17 9.34
N TYR A 142 -28.10 12.30 8.66
CA TYR A 142 -27.43 13.54 9.02
C TYR A 142 -28.49 14.58 9.36
N ASN A 143 -28.44 15.16 10.55
CA ASN A 143 -29.51 16.07 11.08
C ASN A 143 -30.91 15.44 11.04
N GLY A 144 -31.03 14.11 11.15
CA GLY A 144 -32.29 13.38 11.10
C GLY A 144 -32.81 13.05 9.71
N GLU A 145 -32.11 13.46 8.65
CA GLU A 145 -32.48 13.21 7.24
C GLU A 145 -31.54 12.22 6.58
N ARG A 146 -32.08 11.35 5.71
CA ARG A 146 -31.30 10.40 4.92
C ARG A 146 -30.65 11.11 3.73
N PHE A 147 -29.55 10.53 3.27
CA PHE A 147 -28.82 11.03 2.10
C PHE A 147 -28.48 9.88 1.13
N THR A 148 -28.07 10.23 -0.07
CA THR A 148 -27.71 9.26 -1.11
C THR A 148 -26.56 8.35 -0.64
N GLY A 149 -26.80 7.04 -0.69
CA GLY A 149 -25.83 6.03 -0.23
C GLY A 149 -25.83 5.78 1.28
N SER A 150 -26.73 6.42 2.05
CA SER A 150 -26.81 6.23 3.51
C SER A 150 -27.42 4.91 3.95
N THR A 151 -28.03 4.13 3.05
CA THR A 151 -28.75 2.90 3.39
C THR A 151 -28.27 1.72 2.59
N ALA A 152 -28.15 0.57 3.23
CA ALA A 152 -28.01 -0.72 2.57
C ALA A 152 -28.66 -1.84 3.38
N GLY A 153 -29.08 -2.90 2.69
CA GLY A 153 -29.59 -4.12 3.27
C GLY A 153 -28.66 -5.30 2.95
N ASP A 154 -28.59 -6.25 3.86
CA ASP A 154 -27.78 -7.47 3.75
C ASP A 154 -26.28 -7.16 3.43
N SER A 155 -25.78 -6.06 3.96
CA SER A 155 -24.38 -5.65 3.77
C SER A 155 -23.47 -6.58 4.54
N LYS A 156 -22.49 -7.16 3.84
CA LYS A 156 -21.45 -7.99 4.43
C LYS A 156 -20.24 -7.11 4.77
N ILE A 157 -19.88 -7.09 6.03
CA ILE A 157 -18.81 -6.25 6.55
C ILE A 157 -17.83 -7.12 7.33
N VAL A 158 -16.57 -7.15 6.93
CA VAL A 158 -15.50 -7.75 7.72
C VAL A 158 -14.95 -6.70 8.67
N ILE A 159 -15.13 -6.92 9.97
CA ILE A 159 -14.75 -5.98 11.00
C ILE A 159 -13.22 -5.82 11.05
N GLY A 160 -12.75 -4.59 10.84
CA GLY A 160 -11.32 -4.26 10.78
C GLY A 160 -10.73 -4.30 9.38
N ALA A 161 -11.53 -4.52 8.32
CA ALA A 161 -11.07 -4.46 6.94
C ALA A 161 -10.81 -3.04 6.43
N GLY A 162 -11.41 -2.03 7.08
CA GLY A 162 -11.20 -0.62 6.77
C GLY A 162 -11.90 -0.14 5.49
N TYR A 163 -13.00 -0.79 5.09
CA TYR A 163 -13.76 -0.38 3.91
C TYR A 163 -14.79 0.72 4.20
N PHE A 164 -15.12 0.92 5.47
CA PHE A 164 -16.05 1.94 5.91
C PHE A 164 -15.31 3.15 6.50
N VAL A 165 -16.02 4.24 6.73
CA VAL A 165 -15.48 5.40 7.45
C VAL A 165 -14.98 4.98 8.82
N SER A 166 -13.87 5.60 9.25
CA SER A 166 -13.20 5.25 10.51
C SER A 166 -14.18 5.24 11.69
N GLY A 167 -14.10 4.20 12.52
CA GLY A 167 -14.96 4.01 13.67
C GLY A 167 -16.33 3.39 13.37
N PHE A 168 -16.68 3.12 12.11
CA PHE A 168 -17.91 2.39 11.78
C PHE A 168 -17.81 0.91 12.17
N GLU A 169 -16.76 0.24 11.68
CA GLU A 169 -16.57 -1.20 11.89
C GLU A 169 -16.29 -1.52 13.36
N ASP A 170 -15.52 -0.68 14.04
CA ASP A 170 -15.16 -0.86 15.47
C ASP A 170 -16.37 -0.85 16.40
N GLN A 171 -17.39 -0.05 16.06
CA GLN A 171 -18.62 0.05 16.86
C GLN A 171 -19.56 -1.15 16.68
N LEU A 172 -19.31 -2.05 15.73
CA LEU A 172 -20.03 -3.31 15.58
C LEU A 172 -19.53 -4.38 16.57
N ILE A 173 -18.32 -4.22 17.12
CA ILE A 173 -17.73 -5.16 18.07
C ILE A 173 -18.55 -5.20 19.36
N GLY A 174 -18.80 -6.40 19.85
CA GLY A 174 -19.52 -6.62 21.10
C GLY A 174 -21.03 -6.84 20.94
N HIS A 175 -21.60 -6.48 19.78
CA HIS A 175 -23.02 -6.70 19.48
C HIS A 175 -23.28 -8.14 19.01
N ILE A 176 -24.52 -8.62 19.18
CA ILE A 176 -24.94 -9.96 18.77
C ILE A 176 -26.01 -9.92 17.68
N ALA A 177 -26.15 -11.01 16.95
CA ALA A 177 -27.18 -11.16 15.92
C ALA A 177 -28.60 -10.92 16.52
N GLY A 178 -29.41 -10.14 15.81
CA GLY A 178 -30.75 -9.73 16.22
C GLY A 178 -30.82 -8.37 16.92
N GLU A 179 -29.69 -7.76 17.29
CA GLU A 179 -29.68 -6.44 17.89
C GLU A 179 -29.94 -5.32 16.87
N VAL A 180 -30.59 -4.26 17.36
CA VAL A 180 -30.78 -2.99 16.65
C VAL A 180 -30.22 -1.89 17.53
N PHE A 181 -29.24 -1.15 17.01
CA PHE A 181 -28.54 -0.11 17.77
C PHE A 181 -28.12 1.03 16.85
N ASP A 182 -27.77 2.15 17.44
CA ASP A 182 -27.28 3.32 16.72
C ASP A 182 -25.78 3.47 16.98
N ILE A 183 -25.03 3.80 15.93
CA ILE A 183 -23.61 4.18 15.99
C ILE A 183 -23.46 5.59 15.46
N THR A 184 -22.45 6.31 15.94
CA THR A 184 -22.12 7.65 15.42
C THR A 184 -20.70 7.62 14.87
N VAL A 185 -20.52 8.09 13.65
CA VAL A 185 -19.22 8.19 13.01
C VAL A 185 -19.00 9.61 12.48
N THR A 186 -17.79 10.13 12.71
CA THR A 186 -17.37 11.41 12.13
C THR A 186 -16.77 11.15 10.74
N PHE A 187 -17.32 11.79 9.72
CA PHE A 187 -16.80 11.66 8.37
C PHE A 187 -15.47 12.43 8.23
N PRO A 188 -14.53 11.94 7.41
CA PRO A 188 -13.23 12.62 7.19
C PRO A 188 -13.43 14.05 6.66
N ASP A 189 -12.48 14.94 7.01
CA ASP A 189 -12.53 16.36 6.54
C ASP A 189 -12.49 16.50 5.01
N GLU A 190 -11.94 15.50 4.32
CA GLU A 190 -11.83 15.47 2.86
C GLU A 190 -12.94 14.62 2.19
N TYR A 191 -14.01 14.28 2.95
CA TYR A 191 -15.09 13.48 2.38
C TYR A 191 -15.81 14.27 1.28
N PRO A 192 -16.03 13.67 0.08
CA PRO A 192 -16.69 14.37 -1.02
C PRO A 192 -18.13 14.73 -0.67
N ALA A 193 -18.60 15.85 -1.19
CA ALA A 193 -20.00 16.24 -1.05
C ALA A 193 -20.91 15.14 -1.65
N THR A 194 -22.06 14.95 -1.02
CA THR A 194 -23.11 14.03 -1.47
C THR A 194 -24.42 14.80 -1.64
N THR A 195 -25.52 14.11 -1.88
CA THR A 195 -26.84 14.75 -2.02
C THR A 195 -27.84 14.17 -1.03
N ASP A 196 -28.81 14.99 -0.61
CA ASP A 196 -30.01 14.48 0.04
C ASP A 196 -30.88 13.68 -0.97
N LEU A 197 -32.01 13.16 -0.53
CA LEU A 197 -32.91 12.37 -1.39
C LEU A 197 -33.66 13.23 -2.41
N GLU A 198 -33.70 14.54 -2.23
CA GLU A 198 -34.28 15.54 -3.15
C GLU A 198 -33.24 16.00 -4.19
N GLY A 199 -31.94 15.65 -4.04
CA GLY A 199 -30.88 16.00 -4.97
C GLY A 199 -30.16 17.31 -4.63
N ASN A 200 -30.36 17.88 -3.44
CA ASN A 200 -29.60 19.04 -2.98
C ASN A 200 -28.26 18.59 -2.43
N GLU A 201 -27.19 19.35 -2.72
CA GLU A 201 -25.87 19.08 -2.23
C GLU A 201 -25.77 19.25 -0.72
N ILE A 202 -25.16 18.26 -0.04
CA ILE A 202 -24.83 18.28 1.39
C ILE A 202 -23.36 17.95 1.59
N ALA A 203 -22.72 18.69 2.49
CA ALA A 203 -21.34 18.44 2.89
C ALA A 203 -21.34 17.64 4.20
N LEU A 204 -20.80 16.43 4.14
CA LEU A 204 -20.63 15.56 5.30
C LEU A 204 -19.20 15.58 5.87
N ALA A 205 -18.28 16.29 5.20
CA ALA A 205 -16.90 16.44 5.64
C ALA A 205 -16.82 16.98 7.08
N GLY A 206 -16.13 16.26 7.99
CA GLY A 206 -16.01 16.61 9.40
C GLY A 206 -17.32 16.52 10.21
N GLN A 207 -18.41 15.98 9.65
CA GLN A 207 -19.71 15.92 10.31
C GLN A 207 -19.95 14.56 10.95
N ASP A 208 -20.71 14.58 12.06
CA ASP A 208 -21.19 13.38 12.71
C ASP A 208 -22.45 12.87 12.02
N VAL A 209 -22.42 11.60 11.63
CA VAL A 209 -23.54 10.89 11.00
C VAL A 209 -23.96 9.74 11.92
N VAL A 210 -25.24 9.62 12.17
CA VAL A 210 -25.80 8.52 12.96
C VAL A 210 -26.29 7.42 12.04
N PHE A 211 -25.82 6.20 12.27
CA PHE A 211 -26.27 5.01 11.56
C PHE A 211 -27.05 4.10 12.50
N ARG A 212 -28.29 3.80 12.12
CA ARG A 212 -29.06 2.75 12.75
C ARG A 212 -28.70 1.42 12.11
N ILE A 213 -28.19 0.50 12.91
CA ILE A 213 -27.71 -0.80 12.49
C ILE A 213 -28.71 -1.89 12.94
N THR A 214 -29.03 -2.81 12.04
CA THR A 214 -29.66 -4.09 12.39
C THR A 214 -28.65 -5.19 12.10
N LEU A 215 -28.09 -5.79 13.15
CA LEU A 215 -27.13 -6.88 13.02
C LEU A 215 -27.88 -8.20 12.82
N LYS A 216 -27.77 -8.80 11.66
CA LYS A 216 -28.51 -10.03 11.29
C LYS A 216 -27.77 -11.32 11.58
N GLU A 217 -26.45 -11.32 11.31
CA GLU A 217 -25.63 -12.51 11.42
C GLU A 217 -24.19 -12.14 11.79
N VAL A 218 -23.54 -13.03 12.53
CA VAL A 218 -22.11 -12.94 12.83
C VAL A 218 -21.47 -14.25 12.38
N ASP A 219 -20.50 -14.15 11.47
CA ASP A 219 -19.73 -15.27 10.95
C ASP A 219 -18.27 -15.13 11.34
N GLU A 220 -17.74 -16.13 12.04
CA GLU A 220 -16.30 -16.24 12.26
C GLU A 220 -15.62 -16.69 10.96
N ILE A 221 -14.59 -15.98 10.52
CA ILE A 221 -13.81 -16.36 9.34
C ILE A 221 -12.62 -17.22 9.78
N LYS A 222 -12.57 -18.48 9.31
CA LYS A 222 -11.52 -19.44 9.67
C LYS A 222 -10.69 -19.82 8.45
N LEU A 223 -9.41 -19.56 8.50
CA LEU A 223 -8.46 -20.05 7.50
C LEU A 223 -7.98 -21.45 7.93
N ALA A 224 -8.36 -22.47 7.17
CA ALA A 224 -7.89 -23.84 7.36
C ALA A 224 -6.78 -24.18 6.35
N ASP A 225 -6.03 -25.25 6.62
CA ASP A 225 -4.99 -25.74 5.70
C ASP A 225 -5.54 -26.07 4.31
N GLN A 226 -6.81 -26.50 4.23
CA GLN A 226 -7.45 -26.77 2.95
C GLN A 226 -7.64 -25.49 2.13
N ASN A 227 -8.03 -24.37 2.75
CA ASN A 227 -8.13 -23.09 2.06
C ASN A 227 -6.77 -22.65 1.50
N VAL A 228 -5.67 -22.88 2.27
CA VAL A 228 -4.30 -22.59 1.81
C VAL A 228 -3.93 -23.48 0.62
N LYS A 229 -4.21 -24.77 0.66
CA LYS A 229 -3.94 -25.70 -0.45
C LYS A 229 -4.68 -25.31 -1.72
N ASP A 230 -5.96 -24.98 -1.61
CA ASP A 230 -6.82 -24.76 -2.77
C ASP A 230 -6.59 -23.40 -3.43
N ASN A 231 -6.21 -22.39 -2.65
CA ASN A 231 -6.17 -20.99 -3.13
C ASN A 231 -4.76 -20.40 -3.19
N ILE A 232 -3.79 -20.92 -2.43
CA ILE A 232 -2.45 -20.31 -2.29
C ILE A 232 -1.38 -21.26 -2.82
N ALA A 233 -1.34 -22.49 -2.37
CA ALA A 233 -0.31 -23.47 -2.77
C ALA A 233 -0.31 -23.78 -4.28
N THR A 234 -1.40 -23.47 -4.97
CA THR A 234 -1.53 -23.62 -6.44
C THR A 234 -0.92 -22.44 -7.21
N GLN A 235 -0.56 -21.35 -6.54
CA GLN A 235 0.03 -20.19 -7.17
C GLN A 235 1.55 -20.35 -7.29
N ASP A 236 2.11 -19.93 -8.41
CA ASP A 236 3.56 -19.96 -8.62
C ASP A 236 4.30 -19.06 -7.61
N GLY A 237 5.37 -19.59 -7.04
CA GLY A 237 6.26 -18.84 -6.14
C GLY A 237 5.96 -19.01 -4.64
N PHE A 238 4.89 -19.68 -4.25
CA PHE A 238 4.62 -19.97 -2.83
C PHE A 238 5.37 -21.25 -2.38
N VAL A 239 6.69 -21.10 -2.24
CA VAL A 239 7.59 -22.13 -1.72
C VAL A 239 8.47 -21.54 -0.62
N LEU A 240 8.77 -22.33 0.42
CA LEU A 240 9.69 -21.93 1.49
C LEU A 240 11.14 -21.97 1.01
N SER A 241 12.04 -21.39 1.77
CA SER A 241 13.48 -21.35 1.48
C SER A 241 14.12 -22.76 1.35
N ASP A 242 13.50 -23.78 1.96
CA ASP A 242 13.91 -25.20 1.84
C ASP A 242 13.32 -25.92 0.61
N GLY A 243 12.51 -25.22 -0.20
CA GLY A 243 11.84 -25.74 -1.39
C GLY A 243 10.53 -26.46 -1.11
N SER A 244 10.04 -26.50 0.14
CA SER A 244 8.74 -27.11 0.46
C SER A 244 7.57 -26.19 0.06
N ALA A 245 6.47 -26.81 -0.36
CA ALA A 245 5.25 -26.09 -0.73
C ALA A 245 4.57 -25.46 0.49
N VAL A 246 3.99 -24.28 0.31
CA VAL A 246 3.19 -23.57 1.33
C VAL A 246 1.77 -24.12 1.29
N ASP A 247 1.53 -25.22 1.97
CA ASP A 247 0.28 -26.01 1.94
C ASP A 247 -0.47 -26.04 3.29
N THR A 248 0.01 -25.30 4.28
CA THR A 248 -0.64 -25.16 5.60
C THR A 248 -0.61 -23.72 6.07
N VAL A 249 -1.49 -23.38 7.00
CA VAL A 249 -1.52 -22.03 7.64
C VAL A 249 -0.20 -21.73 8.34
N GLU A 250 0.42 -22.71 8.97
CA GLU A 250 1.71 -22.54 9.63
C GLU A 250 2.83 -22.22 8.63
N LYS A 251 2.89 -22.97 7.52
CA LYS A 251 3.86 -22.69 6.45
C LYS A 251 3.58 -21.37 5.74
N LEU A 252 2.33 -20.95 5.65
CA LEU A 252 1.98 -19.63 5.12
C LEU A 252 2.53 -18.52 6.01
N LYS A 253 2.41 -18.63 7.33
CA LYS A 253 3.04 -17.71 8.27
C LYS A 253 4.55 -17.71 8.15
N GLN A 254 5.15 -18.90 8.07
CA GLN A 254 6.60 -19.04 7.87
C GLN A 254 7.05 -18.35 6.57
N TYR A 255 6.34 -18.55 5.47
CA TYR A 255 6.65 -17.92 4.18
C TYR A 255 6.69 -16.39 4.28
N TYR A 256 5.69 -15.77 4.90
CA TYR A 256 5.70 -14.32 5.06
C TYR A 256 6.75 -13.83 6.06
N THR A 257 7.06 -14.62 7.08
CA THR A 257 8.20 -14.33 7.98
C THR A 257 9.53 -14.34 7.23
N GLU A 258 9.79 -15.39 6.43
CA GLU A 258 11.02 -15.50 5.61
C GLU A 258 11.08 -14.37 4.56
N THR A 259 9.95 -14.01 3.96
CA THR A 259 9.85 -12.91 2.99
C THR A 259 10.19 -11.57 3.63
N TYR A 260 9.64 -11.28 4.81
CA TYR A 260 9.93 -10.05 5.55
C TYR A 260 11.40 -9.95 5.95
N GLU A 261 11.97 -11.03 6.49
CA GLU A 261 13.39 -11.09 6.82
C GLU A 261 14.28 -10.88 5.59
N HIS A 262 13.90 -11.47 4.46
CA HIS A 262 14.64 -11.30 3.20
C HIS A 262 14.61 -9.85 2.70
N ASP A 263 13.47 -9.18 2.75
CA ASP A 263 13.34 -7.79 2.32
C ASP A 263 14.06 -6.83 3.27
N SER A 264 14.04 -7.09 4.58
CA SER A 264 14.84 -6.36 5.56
C SER A 264 16.33 -6.53 5.31
N LEU A 265 16.79 -7.76 5.04
CA LEU A 265 18.19 -8.05 4.68
C LEU A 265 18.60 -7.31 3.40
N LYS A 266 17.76 -7.33 2.37
CA LYS A 266 18.00 -6.61 1.12
C LYS A 266 18.16 -5.12 1.34
N THR A 267 17.29 -4.53 2.17
CA THR A 267 17.34 -3.11 2.53
C THR A 267 18.63 -2.79 3.28
N ALA A 268 19.00 -3.61 4.27
CA ALA A 268 20.24 -3.43 5.04
C ALA A 268 21.50 -3.53 4.15
N VAL A 269 21.52 -4.49 3.21
CA VAL A 269 22.61 -4.62 2.22
C VAL A 269 22.70 -3.39 1.33
N TYR A 270 21.58 -2.86 0.85
CA TYR A 270 21.59 -1.63 0.04
C TYR A 270 22.09 -0.43 0.83
N SER A 271 21.64 -0.24 2.08
CA SER A 271 22.13 0.81 2.96
C SER A 271 23.63 0.69 3.19
N TYR A 272 24.11 -0.51 3.52
CA TYR A 272 25.54 -0.77 3.68
C TYR A 272 26.36 -0.40 2.44
N ILE A 273 25.90 -0.79 1.25
CA ILE A 273 26.57 -0.45 -0.02
C ILE A 273 26.60 1.07 -0.22
N ILE A 274 25.49 1.76 0.00
CA ILE A 274 25.39 3.21 -0.16
C ILE A 274 26.34 3.93 0.80
N ASP A 275 26.29 3.56 2.08
CA ASP A 275 27.05 4.22 3.14
C ASP A 275 28.57 3.99 3.02
N ASN A 276 28.98 2.85 2.46
CA ASN A 276 30.39 2.48 2.30
C ASN A 276 30.92 2.67 0.85
N THR A 277 30.11 3.27 -0.02
CA THR A 277 30.51 3.62 -1.39
C THR A 277 31.04 5.05 -1.43
N THR A 278 32.23 5.23 -2.00
CA THR A 278 32.76 6.56 -2.25
C THR A 278 32.56 6.98 -3.70
N VAL A 279 32.12 8.21 -3.91
CA VAL A 279 31.97 8.82 -5.24
C VAL A 279 33.00 9.93 -5.36
N GLY A 280 33.90 9.81 -6.34
CA GLY A 280 34.89 10.86 -6.66
C GLY A 280 34.26 12.03 -7.36
N GLU A 281 34.96 13.16 -7.34
CA GLU A 281 34.54 14.37 -8.07
C GLU A 281 34.59 14.16 -9.60
N ILE A 282 33.64 14.78 -10.30
CA ILE A 282 33.53 14.76 -11.78
C ILE A 282 34.38 15.86 -12.38
#